data_fc533b49b57a2088e18ca4c984e44d0e
#
_entry.id   fc533b49b57a2088e18ca4c984e44d0e
#
_cell.length_a   1.000
_cell.length_b   1.000
_cell.length_c   1.000
_cell.angle_alpha   90.00
_cell.angle_beta   90.00
_cell.angle_gamma   90.00
#
_symmetry.space_group_name_H-M   'P 1'
#
loop_
_entity.id
_entity.type
_entity.pdbx_description
1 polymer ?
#
loop_
_entity_poly.entity_id
_entity_poly.type
_entity_poly.pdbx_seq_one_letter_code
_entity_poly.pdbx_strand_id
1 'polypeptide(L)'
;MIGGKIILKKVLIVEDEENMVSFIQMELKYEGYEVEVANDGRSAVALALEKDFDLILLDLMLPGINGLEVCRRIRKEKDTPIIMLTARDSVMDKVTGLQTGADDYVSKPFAIEELLARMEVIFRRSDKAVKKEKLKFKDIELDIEGRIVKKDGEIIELTNTEFQLLLTFMRNKNRVLTREILLDNVWGYNSEAETNIVDVYVRYIRNKLDKNEKEKYIQTVRGVGYVMRDEN
;
A
#
# COMPACT_ATOMS: atom_id res chain seq x y z
N MET A 1 -9.71 -2.63 36.16
CA MET A 1 -10.20 -3.28 34.93
C MET A 1 -10.61 -2.19 33.95
N ILE A 2 -9.70 -1.82 33.06
CA ILE A 2 -9.99 -0.83 32.01
C ILE A 2 -10.24 -1.68 30.77
N GLY A 3 -11.54 -1.89 30.46
CA GLY A 3 -11.97 -2.58 29.25
C GLY A 3 -11.67 -1.71 28.02
N GLY A 4 -10.49 -1.84 27.47
CA GLY A 4 -10.21 -1.31 26.13
C GLY A 4 -11.13 -2.01 25.14
N LYS A 5 -11.97 -1.24 24.46
CA LYS A 5 -12.80 -1.73 23.35
C LYS A 5 -11.82 -2.27 22.29
N ILE A 6 -11.78 -3.58 22.11
CA ILE A 6 -11.02 -4.18 21.01
C ILE A 6 -11.72 -3.72 19.74
N ILE A 7 -11.10 -2.79 19.02
CA ILE A 7 -11.60 -2.36 17.71
C ILE A 7 -11.12 -3.44 16.75
N LEU A 8 -12.05 -4.27 16.30
CA LEU A 8 -11.77 -5.28 15.27
C LEU A 8 -11.50 -4.55 13.94
N LYS A 9 -10.42 -4.93 13.27
CA LYS A 9 -10.12 -4.43 11.92
C LYS A 9 -11.13 -4.98 10.93
N LYS A 10 -11.64 -4.11 10.04
CA LYS A 10 -12.65 -4.45 9.03
C LYS A 10 -11.99 -4.69 7.68
N VAL A 11 -12.23 -5.86 7.11
CA VAL A 11 -11.70 -6.28 5.81
C VAL A 11 -12.84 -6.50 4.83
N LEU A 12 -12.73 -5.91 3.63
CA LEU A 12 -13.60 -6.22 2.51
C LEU A 12 -12.91 -7.26 1.62
N ILE A 13 -13.56 -8.41 1.39
CA ILE A 13 -13.13 -9.40 0.40
C ILE A 13 -13.92 -9.15 -0.88
N VAL A 14 -13.23 -9.00 -1.99
CA VAL A 14 -13.82 -8.84 -3.33
C VAL A 14 -13.35 -9.99 -4.20
N GLU A 15 -14.19 -10.98 -4.37
CA GLU A 15 -13.88 -12.26 -4.99
C GLU A 15 -15.19 -12.90 -5.47
N ASP A 16 -15.24 -13.47 -6.68
CA ASP A 16 -16.42 -14.11 -7.23
C ASP A 16 -16.44 -15.64 -7.04
N GLU A 17 -15.31 -16.25 -6.72
CA GLU A 17 -15.21 -17.68 -6.46
C GLU A 17 -15.64 -18.01 -5.02
N GLU A 18 -16.84 -18.59 -4.84
CA GLU A 18 -17.45 -18.88 -3.52
C GLU A 18 -16.55 -19.71 -2.59
N ASN A 19 -15.78 -20.67 -3.12
CA ASN A 19 -14.88 -21.50 -2.32
C ASN A 19 -13.72 -20.66 -1.76
N MET A 20 -13.15 -19.78 -2.56
CA MET A 20 -12.08 -18.88 -2.15
C MET A 20 -12.59 -17.87 -1.12
N VAL A 21 -13.75 -17.26 -1.37
CA VAL A 21 -14.42 -16.37 -0.40
C VAL A 21 -14.62 -17.07 0.93
N SER A 22 -15.21 -18.26 0.93
CA SER A 22 -15.48 -19.03 2.15
C SER A 22 -14.22 -19.35 2.93
N PHE A 23 -13.15 -19.75 2.22
CA PHE A 23 -11.87 -20.06 2.81
C PHE A 23 -11.25 -18.81 3.47
N ILE A 24 -11.08 -17.72 2.72
CA ILE A 24 -10.47 -16.49 3.25
C ILE A 24 -11.32 -15.92 4.40
N GLN A 25 -12.65 -15.91 4.26
CA GLN A 25 -13.55 -15.40 5.28
C GLN A 25 -13.46 -16.20 6.59
N MET A 26 -13.35 -17.52 6.52
CA MET A 26 -13.21 -18.39 7.69
C MET A 26 -11.91 -18.08 8.42
N GLU A 27 -10.79 -18.02 7.71
CA GLU A 27 -9.49 -17.77 8.29
C GLU A 27 -9.39 -16.35 8.89
N LEU A 28 -9.88 -15.33 8.19
CA LEU A 28 -9.86 -13.96 8.71
C LEU A 28 -10.74 -13.80 9.96
N LYS A 29 -11.91 -14.46 10.00
CA LYS A 29 -12.75 -14.44 11.20
C LYS A 29 -12.11 -15.19 12.38
N TYR A 30 -11.38 -16.28 12.11
CA TYR A 30 -10.61 -17.00 13.12
C TYR A 30 -9.52 -16.10 13.73
N GLU A 31 -8.85 -15.31 12.91
CA GLU A 31 -7.85 -14.31 13.33
C GLU A 31 -8.47 -13.04 13.97
N GLY A 32 -9.79 -12.99 14.09
CA GLY A 32 -10.51 -11.91 14.79
C GLY A 32 -10.79 -10.67 13.94
N TYR A 33 -10.76 -10.77 12.62
CA TYR A 33 -11.17 -9.68 11.72
C TYR A 33 -12.69 -9.64 11.51
N GLU A 34 -13.24 -8.44 11.36
CA GLU A 34 -14.60 -8.25 10.83
C GLU A 34 -14.54 -8.29 9.30
N VAL A 35 -15.35 -9.12 8.68
CA VAL A 35 -15.28 -9.39 7.23
C VAL A 35 -16.60 -9.13 6.55
N GLU A 36 -16.58 -8.30 5.50
CA GLU A 36 -17.64 -8.16 4.51
C GLU A 36 -17.18 -8.68 3.15
N VAL A 37 -18.13 -9.10 2.32
CA VAL A 37 -17.85 -9.73 1.02
C VAL A 37 -18.62 -9.01 -0.08
N ALA A 38 -17.96 -8.82 -1.22
CA ALA A 38 -18.56 -8.41 -2.47
C ALA A 38 -18.17 -9.43 -3.55
N ASN A 39 -19.13 -9.93 -4.31
CA ASN A 39 -18.89 -10.98 -5.30
C ASN A 39 -18.74 -10.43 -6.73
N ASP A 40 -18.74 -9.11 -6.88
CA ASP A 40 -18.54 -8.43 -8.17
C ASP A 40 -17.98 -7.01 -7.98
N GLY A 41 -17.40 -6.45 -9.05
CA GLY A 41 -16.74 -5.17 -8.97
C GLY A 41 -17.67 -3.98 -8.72
N ARG A 42 -18.96 -4.04 -9.06
CA ARG A 42 -19.91 -2.92 -8.82
C ARG A 42 -20.29 -2.87 -7.36
N SER A 43 -20.66 -4.00 -6.77
CA SER A 43 -20.97 -4.11 -5.34
C SER A 43 -19.74 -3.76 -4.49
N ALA A 44 -18.54 -4.16 -4.93
CA ALA A 44 -17.28 -3.79 -4.27
C ALA A 44 -17.08 -2.27 -4.18
N VAL A 45 -17.22 -1.56 -5.30
CA VAL A 45 -17.10 -0.10 -5.32
C VAL A 45 -18.17 0.54 -4.43
N ALA A 46 -19.43 0.10 -4.52
CA ALA A 46 -20.51 0.66 -3.71
C ALA A 46 -20.22 0.49 -2.21
N LEU A 47 -19.87 -0.72 -1.76
CA LEU A 47 -19.54 -1.00 -0.35
C LEU A 47 -18.32 -0.22 0.12
N ALA A 48 -17.26 -0.19 -0.70
CA ALA A 48 -16.02 0.51 -0.34
C ALA A 48 -16.21 2.02 -0.21
N LEU A 49 -17.14 2.63 -0.95
CA LEU A 49 -17.45 4.05 -0.85
C LEU A 49 -18.43 4.35 0.29
N GLU A 50 -19.40 3.47 0.54
CA GLU A 50 -20.41 3.63 1.58
C GLU A 50 -19.86 3.40 3.00
N LYS A 51 -18.95 2.43 3.17
CA LYS A 51 -18.41 2.02 4.46
C LYS A 51 -16.91 2.22 4.54
N ASP A 52 -16.40 2.31 5.77
CA ASP A 52 -14.96 2.36 6.02
C ASP A 52 -14.43 0.95 6.30
N PHE A 53 -13.38 0.60 5.58
CA PHE A 53 -12.62 -0.63 5.76
C PHE A 53 -11.16 -0.29 6.07
N ASP A 54 -10.52 -1.14 6.88
CA ASP A 54 -9.09 -1.05 7.18
C ASP A 54 -8.24 -1.66 6.07
N LEU A 55 -8.83 -2.56 5.26
CA LEU A 55 -8.17 -3.24 4.15
C LEU A 55 -9.21 -3.78 3.16
N ILE A 56 -8.85 -3.82 1.88
CA ILE A 56 -9.59 -4.50 0.82
C ILE A 56 -8.70 -5.57 0.21
N LEU A 57 -9.19 -6.81 0.18
CA LEU A 57 -8.62 -7.89 -0.62
C LEU A 57 -9.38 -7.94 -1.93
N LEU A 58 -8.71 -7.76 -3.07
CA LEU A 58 -9.36 -7.50 -4.34
C LEU A 58 -8.85 -8.45 -5.43
N ASP A 59 -9.71 -9.33 -5.92
CA ASP A 59 -9.37 -10.11 -7.10
C ASP A 59 -9.30 -9.23 -8.36
N LEU A 60 -8.34 -9.54 -9.20
CA LEU A 60 -8.19 -8.91 -10.52
C LEU A 60 -9.22 -9.41 -11.53
N MET A 61 -9.62 -10.68 -11.42
CA MET A 61 -10.41 -11.39 -12.44
C MET A 61 -11.91 -11.40 -12.14
N LEU A 62 -12.46 -10.25 -11.74
CA LEU A 62 -13.88 -10.13 -11.44
C LEU A 62 -14.74 -10.05 -12.70
N PRO A 63 -15.97 -10.56 -12.64
CA PRO A 63 -16.94 -10.40 -13.73
C PRO A 63 -17.42 -8.96 -13.84
N GLY A 64 -17.61 -8.50 -15.07
CA GLY A 64 -18.10 -7.16 -15.38
C GLY A 64 -17.04 -6.08 -15.24
N ILE A 65 -16.86 -5.49 -14.07
CA ILE A 65 -15.81 -4.52 -13.79
C ILE A 65 -14.63 -5.25 -13.16
N ASN A 66 -13.49 -5.27 -13.85
CA ASN A 66 -12.27 -5.94 -13.36
C ASN A 66 -11.67 -5.23 -12.14
N GLY A 67 -10.82 -5.95 -11.38
CA GLY A 67 -10.23 -5.44 -10.15
C GLY A 67 -9.39 -4.18 -10.34
N LEU A 68 -8.71 -3.99 -11.48
CA LEU A 68 -7.96 -2.76 -11.75
C LEU A 68 -8.86 -1.53 -11.82
N GLU A 69 -10.01 -1.66 -12.48
CA GLU A 69 -10.97 -0.56 -12.57
C GLU A 69 -11.67 -0.31 -11.23
N VAL A 70 -11.96 -1.38 -10.44
CA VAL A 70 -12.44 -1.25 -9.06
C VAL A 70 -11.45 -0.45 -8.21
N CYS A 71 -10.17 -0.84 -8.22
CA CYS A 71 -9.10 -0.13 -7.52
C CYS A 71 -9.04 1.34 -7.92
N ARG A 72 -9.04 1.63 -9.22
CA ARG A 72 -8.99 3.00 -9.74
C ARG A 72 -10.18 3.85 -9.26
N ARG A 73 -11.38 3.28 -9.20
CA ARG A 73 -12.58 4.00 -8.71
C ARG A 73 -12.51 4.26 -7.22
N ILE A 74 -12.09 3.29 -6.43
CA ILE A 74 -11.93 3.47 -4.98
C ILE A 74 -10.88 4.54 -4.70
N ARG A 75 -9.74 4.52 -5.40
CA ARG A 75 -8.63 5.47 -5.22
C ARG A 75 -8.96 6.92 -5.54
N LYS A 76 -10.04 7.19 -6.28
CA LYS A 76 -10.51 8.57 -6.50
C LYS A 76 -11.10 9.21 -5.25
N GLU A 77 -11.61 8.39 -4.33
CA GLU A 77 -12.41 8.84 -3.18
C GLU A 77 -11.82 8.40 -1.83
N LYS A 78 -11.04 7.31 -1.80
CA LYS A 78 -10.53 6.71 -0.55
C LYS A 78 -9.11 6.15 -0.70
N ASP A 79 -8.34 6.29 0.37
CA ASP A 79 -6.98 5.75 0.52
C ASP A 79 -6.96 4.40 1.26
N THR A 80 -8.10 3.72 1.39
CA THR A 80 -8.18 2.41 2.04
C THR A 80 -7.17 1.45 1.41
N PRO A 81 -6.28 0.82 2.20
CA PRO A 81 -5.29 -0.12 1.67
C PRO A 81 -5.92 -1.23 0.83
N ILE A 82 -5.28 -1.60 -0.29
CA ILE A 82 -5.76 -2.66 -1.19
C ILE A 82 -4.63 -3.65 -1.44
N ILE A 83 -4.87 -4.93 -1.12
CA ILE A 83 -4.06 -6.06 -1.60
C ILE A 83 -4.78 -6.68 -2.78
N MET A 84 -4.09 -6.75 -3.92
CA MET A 84 -4.62 -7.45 -5.08
C MET A 84 -4.32 -8.95 -5.02
N LEU A 85 -5.34 -9.75 -5.28
CA LEU A 85 -5.22 -11.19 -5.46
C LEU A 85 -5.18 -11.46 -6.97
N THR A 86 -4.19 -12.18 -7.46
CA THR A 86 -4.00 -12.37 -8.91
C THR A 86 -3.56 -13.77 -9.28
N ALA A 87 -4.17 -14.35 -10.31
CA ALA A 87 -3.70 -15.59 -10.93
C ALA A 87 -2.58 -15.37 -11.96
N ARG A 88 -2.15 -14.11 -12.19
CA ARG A 88 -1.20 -13.74 -13.23
C ARG A 88 0.17 -13.46 -12.65
N ASP A 89 1.12 -14.31 -13.01
CA ASP A 89 2.54 -14.17 -12.60
C ASP A 89 3.35 -13.22 -13.49
N SER A 90 2.75 -12.61 -14.53
CA SER A 90 3.54 -11.75 -15.41
C SER A 90 3.96 -10.47 -14.68
N VAL A 91 5.22 -10.08 -14.84
CA VAL A 91 5.78 -8.81 -14.32
C VAL A 91 4.95 -7.62 -14.80
N MET A 92 4.35 -7.71 -15.98
CA MET A 92 3.54 -6.65 -16.58
C MET A 92 2.20 -6.45 -15.86
N ASP A 93 1.56 -7.53 -15.40
CA ASP A 93 0.30 -7.45 -14.66
C ASP A 93 0.53 -6.91 -13.24
N LYS A 94 1.64 -7.31 -12.60
CA LYS A 94 2.08 -6.76 -11.31
C LYS A 94 2.39 -5.27 -11.41
N VAL A 95 3.10 -4.84 -12.45
CA VAL A 95 3.39 -3.40 -12.70
C VAL A 95 2.11 -2.61 -12.96
N THR A 96 1.18 -3.16 -13.74
CA THR A 96 -0.12 -2.49 -14.02
C THR A 96 -0.98 -2.38 -12.77
N GLY A 97 -1.01 -3.42 -11.91
CA GLY A 97 -1.71 -3.41 -10.63
C GLY A 97 -1.17 -2.33 -9.69
N LEU A 98 0.15 -2.22 -9.59
CA LEU A 98 0.81 -1.20 -8.78
C LEU A 98 0.62 0.22 -9.34
N GLN A 99 0.55 0.38 -10.66
CA GLN A 99 0.25 1.67 -11.32
C GLN A 99 -1.17 2.17 -11.03
N THR A 100 -2.11 1.28 -10.71
CA THR A 100 -3.49 1.64 -10.36
C THR A 100 -3.67 2.02 -8.89
N GLY A 101 -2.62 1.91 -8.06
CA GLY A 101 -2.63 2.36 -6.66
C GLY A 101 -2.89 1.25 -5.64
N ALA A 102 -2.70 -0.02 -5.99
CA ALA A 102 -2.67 -1.11 -5.02
C ALA A 102 -1.46 -0.98 -4.08
N ASP A 103 -1.62 -1.40 -2.83
CA ASP A 103 -0.58 -1.32 -1.81
C ASP A 103 0.32 -2.55 -1.79
N ASP A 104 -0.23 -3.71 -2.16
CA ASP A 104 0.49 -4.98 -2.31
C ASP A 104 -0.29 -5.91 -3.25
N TYR A 105 0.32 -7.06 -3.58
CA TYR A 105 -0.31 -8.11 -4.37
C TYR A 105 0.08 -9.49 -3.84
N VAL A 106 -0.80 -10.47 -4.04
CA VAL A 106 -0.59 -11.88 -3.70
C VAL A 106 -0.96 -12.72 -4.91
N SER A 107 -0.03 -13.58 -5.35
CA SER A 107 -0.27 -14.48 -6.49
C SER A 107 -1.06 -15.71 -6.04
N LYS A 108 -2.12 -16.04 -6.77
CA LYS A 108 -2.88 -17.30 -6.61
C LYS A 108 -2.16 -18.45 -7.34
N PRO A 109 -2.04 -19.67 -6.72
CA PRO A 109 -2.46 -20.01 -5.36
C PRO A 109 -1.48 -19.47 -4.31
N PHE A 110 -2.00 -19.07 -3.15
CA PHE A 110 -1.21 -18.55 -2.03
C PHE A 110 -1.47 -19.34 -0.75
N ALA A 111 -0.48 -19.32 0.15
CA ALA A 111 -0.67 -19.77 1.51
C ALA A 111 -1.39 -18.69 2.33
N ILE A 112 -2.31 -19.08 3.22
CA ILE A 112 -3.05 -18.11 4.04
C ILE A 112 -2.12 -17.34 4.96
N GLU A 113 -1.05 -17.96 5.42
CA GLU A 113 -0.02 -17.36 6.26
C GLU A 113 0.69 -16.20 5.54
N GLU A 114 0.92 -16.32 4.23
CA GLU A 114 1.46 -15.24 3.42
C GLU A 114 0.52 -14.06 3.38
N LEU A 115 -0.77 -14.30 3.10
CA LEU A 115 -1.77 -13.25 3.07
C LEU A 115 -1.87 -12.53 4.42
N LEU A 116 -1.96 -13.28 5.53
CA LEU A 116 -2.02 -12.73 6.88
C LEU A 116 -0.78 -11.90 7.22
N ALA A 117 0.42 -12.38 6.90
CA ALA A 117 1.65 -11.63 7.13
C ALA A 117 1.67 -10.29 6.38
N ARG A 118 1.18 -10.24 5.14
CA ARG A 118 1.07 -9.01 4.36
C ARG A 118 0.02 -8.05 4.93
N MET A 119 -1.13 -8.57 5.36
CA MET A 119 -2.17 -7.80 6.04
C MET A 119 -1.63 -7.15 7.33
N GLU A 120 -0.90 -7.91 8.15
CA GLU A 120 -0.28 -7.39 9.38
C GLU A 120 0.70 -6.25 9.11
N VAL A 121 1.51 -6.37 8.05
CA VAL A 121 2.42 -5.30 7.64
C VAL A 121 1.65 -4.02 7.32
N ILE A 122 0.53 -4.12 6.61
CA ILE A 122 -0.32 -2.98 6.26
C ILE A 122 -0.95 -2.39 7.54
N PHE A 123 -1.54 -3.21 8.41
CA PHE A 123 -2.16 -2.75 9.65
C PHE A 123 -1.14 -2.11 10.60
N ARG A 124 0.03 -2.70 10.76
CA ARG A 124 1.10 -2.11 11.58
C ARG A 124 1.52 -0.73 11.10
N ARG A 125 1.39 -0.44 9.81
CA ARG A 125 1.65 0.89 9.24
C ARG A 125 0.56 1.87 9.62
N SER A 126 -0.72 1.47 9.59
CA SER A 126 -1.83 2.32 10.02
C SER A 126 -1.86 2.52 11.54
N ASP A 127 -1.48 1.54 12.35
CA ASP A 127 -1.51 1.61 13.81
C ASP A 127 -0.31 2.36 14.42
N LYS A 128 0.79 2.57 13.68
CA LYS A 128 1.92 3.42 14.12
C LYS A 128 1.62 4.92 14.10
N ALA A 129 0.37 5.31 13.96
CA ALA A 129 -0.10 6.68 14.10
C ALA A 129 -0.10 7.10 15.58
N VAL A 130 1.07 7.32 16.18
CA VAL A 130 1.17 8.05 17.45
C VAL A 130 2.47 8.84 17.50
N LYS A 131 2.38 10.06 17.07
CA LYS A 131 2.93 11.34 17.58
C LYS A 131 2.72 12.36 16.46
N LYS A 132 2.29 13.56 16.77
CA LYS A 132 2.23 14.72 15.85
C LYS A 132 3.63 15.06 15.32
N GLU A 133 4.23 14.14 14.59
CA GLU A 133 5.57 14.28 14.05
C GLU A 133 5.44 14.75 12.60
N LYS A 134 5.84 15.99 12.37
CA LYS A 134 5.99 16.54 11.02
C LYS A 134 7.46 16.44 10.61
N LEU A 135 7.71 15.79 9.50
CA LEU A 135 9.05 15.75 8.91
C LEU A 135 9.15 16.79 7.81
N LYS A 136 10.33 17.41 7.71
CA LYS A 136 10.65 18.35 6.63
C LYS A 136 11.91 17.93 5.91
N PHE A 137 11.88 18.09 4.60
CA PHE A 137 13.04 17.92 3.74
C PHE A 137 12.93 18.87 2.56
N LYS A 138 13.82 19.86 2.51
CA LYS A 138 13.73 20.97 1.55
C LYS A 138 12.33 21.63 1.63
N ASP A 139 11.60 21.65 0.54
CA ASP A 139 10.24 22.16 0.38
C ASP A 139 9.14 21.10 0.62
N ILE A 140 9.54 19.86 0.96
CA ILE A 140 8.60 18.79 1.30
C ILE A 140 8.32 18.80 2.80
N GLU A 141 7.03 18.86 3.15
CA GLU A 141 6.52 18.65 4.50
C GLU A 141 5.65 17.38 4.52
N LEU A 142 5.92 16.47 5.44
CA LEU A 142 5.17 15.24 5.64
C LEU A 142 4.58 15.24 7.04
N ASP A 143 3.25 15.27 7.14
CA ASP A 143 2.49 15.09 8.36
C ASP A 143 2.18 13.60 8.51
N ILE A 144 2.79 12.96 9.52
CA ILE A 144 2.68 11.51 9.70
C ILE A 144 1.28 11.11 10.15
N GLU A 145 0.68 11.88 11.06
CA GLU A 145 -0.65 11.60 11.61
C GLU A 145 -1.76 11.89 10.59
N GLY A 146 -1.69 13.05 9.95
CA GLY A 146 -2.64 13.45 8.91
C GLY A 146 -2.44 12.74 7.58
N ARG A 147 -1.34 11.97 7.41
CA ARG A 147 -0.92 11.33 6.15
C ARG A 147 -0.89 12.30 4.97
N ILE A 148 -0.55 13.55 5.25
CA ILE A 148 -0.53 14.63 4.27
C ILE A 148 0.92 14.92 3.87
N VAL A 149 1.17 14.92 2.58
CA VAL A 149 2.43 15.39 2.01
C VAL A 149 2.18 16.70 1.29
N LYS A 150 3.02 17.69 1.56
CA LYS A 150 3.00 18.97 0.85
C LYS A 150 4.36 19.22 0.23
N LYS A 151 4.36 19.81 -0.97
CA LYS A 151 5.53 20.37 -1.62
C LYS A 151 5.24 21.83 -1.97
N ASP A 152 6.09 22.76 -1.56
CA ASP A 152 5.86 24.21 -1.72
C ASP A 152 4.48 24.67 -1.19
N GLY A 153 3.97 23.99 -0.14
CA GLY A 153 2.64 24.25 0.43
C GLY A 153 1.47 23.59 -0.30
N GLU A 154 1.65 23.03 -1.50
CA GLU A 154 0.65 22.29 -2.26
C GLU A 154 0.59 20.82 -1.83
N ILE A 155 -0.63 20.27 -1.72
CA ILE A 155 -0.83 18.86 -1.35
C ILE A 155 -0.40 17.97 -2.53
N ILE A 156 0.40 16.95 -2.23
CA ILE A 156 0.79 15.89 -3.15
C ILE A 156 0.05 14.61 -2.75
N GLU A 157 -0.78 14.10 -3.63
CA GLU A 157 -1.50 12.85 -3.42
C GLU A 157 -0.56 11.65 -3.60
N LEU A 158 -0.33 10.91 -2.52
CA LEU A 158 0.42 9.66 -2.50
C LEU A 158 -0.48 8.50 -2.09
N THR A 159 -0.28 7.35 -2.72
CA THR A 159 -0.86 6.10 -2.21
C THR A 159 -0.21 5.72 -0.88
N ASN A 160 -0.80 4.76 -0.15
CA ASN A 160 -0.25 4.30 1.13
C ASN A 160 1.21 3.85 1.02
N THR A 161 1.54 3.06 0.02
CA THR A 161 2.89 2.54 -0.19
C THR A 161 3.89 3.64 -0.58
N GLU A 162 3.49 4.57 -1.46
CA GLU A 162 4.31 5.74 -1.80
C GLU A 162 4.59 6.61 -0.57
N PHE A 163 3.56 6.84 0.26
CA PHE A 163 3.71 7.58 1.50
C PHE A 163 4.70 6.89 2.45
N GLN A 164 4.59 5.57 2.67
CA GLN A 164 5.49 4.82 3.52
C GLN A 164 6.94 4.82 3.00
N LEU A 165 7.11 4.71 1.69
CA LEU A 165 8.42 4.76 1.08
C LEU A 165 9.05 6.15 1.25
N LEU A 166 8.30 7.23 1.03
CA LEU A 166 8.75 8.60 1.26
C LEU A 166 9.08 8.83 2.74
N LEU A 167 8.22 8.38 3.66
CA LEU A 167 8.45 8.45 5.11
C LEU A 167 9.73 7.72 5.51
N THR A 168 9.99 6.54 4.93
CA THR A 168 11.22 5.77 5.17
C THR A 168 12.46 6.55 4.74
N PHE A 169 12.42 7.21 3.57
CA PHE A 169 13.51 8.08 3.13
C PHE A 169 13.69 9.31 4.04
N MET A 170 12.60 9.97 4.40
CA MET A 170 12.67 11.19 5.24
C MET A 170 13.16 10.90 6.67
N ARG A 171 12.90 9.70 7.19
CA ARG A 171 13.45 9.23 8.48
C ARG A 171 14.92 8.83 8.42
N ASN A 172 15.43 8.52 7.23
CA ASN A 172 16.80 8.07 6.99
C ASN A 172 17.57 9.01 6.06
N LYS A 173 17.37 10.32 6.22
CA LYS A 173 18.08 11.33 5.43
C LYS A 173 19.59 11.10 5.49
N ASN A 174 20.27 11.36 4.36
CA ASN A 174 21.71 11.24 4.20
C ASN A 174 22.27 9.80 4.33
N ARG A 175 21.41 8.80 4.50
CA ARG A 175 21.77 7.38 4.55
C ARG A 175 21.36 6.68 3.26
N VAL A 176 22.29 5.93 2.66
CA VAL A 176 21.96 5.06 1.52
C VAL A 176 21.17 3.86 2.03
N LEU A 177 19.99 3.66 1.47
CA LEU A 177 19.13 2.51 1.75
C LEU A 177 19.21 1.55 0.57
N THR A 178 19.56 0.28 0.85
CA THR A 178 19.56 -0.75 -0.19
C THR A 178 18.12 -1.12 -0.56
N ARG A 179 17.95 -1.82 -1.69
CA ARG A 179 16.62 -2.27 -2.12
C ARG A 179 15.99 -3.22 -1.12
N GLU A 180 16.80 -4.09 -0.53
CA GLU A 180 16.37 -5.03 0.51
C GLU A 180 15.88 -4.30 1.76
N ILE A 181 16.65 -3.31 2.25
CA ILE A 181 16.25 -2.48 3.39
C ILE A 181 14.93 -1.75 3.11
N LEU A 182 14.77 -1.20 1.91
CA LEU A 182 13.54 -0.52 1.51
C LEU A 182 12.37 -1.50 1.39
N LEU A 183 12.61 -2.68 0.82
CA LEU A 183 11.63 -3.74 0.70
C LEU A 183 11.14 -4.18 2.10
N ASP A 184 12.06 -4.51 3.00
CA ASP A 184 11.74 -4.91 4.37
C ASP A 184 10.96 -3.86 5.15
N ASN A 185 11.34 -2.59 5.02
CA ASN A 185 10.70 -1.50 5.76
C ASN A 185 9.31 -1.15 5.22
N VAL A 186 9.07 -1.32 3.92
CA VAL A 186 7.84 -0.90 3.26
C VAL A 186 6.90 -2.07 2.99
N TRP A 187 7.40 -3.26 2.68
CA TRP A 187 6.60 -4.45 2.35
C TRP A 187 6.71 -5.59 3.37
N GLY A 188 7.75 -5.60 4.25
CA GLY A 188 7.93 -6.58 5.32
C GLY A 188 8.94 -7.68 4.99
N TYR A 189 9.43 -8.32 6.04
CA TYR A 189 10.60 -9.22 6.03
C TYR A 189 10.45 -10.51 5.20
N ASN A 190 9.23 -10.96 4.91
CA ASN A 190 8.93 -12.19 4.16
C ASN A 190 8.31 -11.90 2.80
N SER A 191 8.47 -10.68 2.25
CA SER A 191 7.92 -10.43 0.94
C SER A 191 8.75 -11.18 -0.10
N GLU A 192 8.17 -12.17 -0.78
CA GLU A 192 8.71 -12.74 -2.02
C GLU A 192 8.69 -11.74 -3.19
N ALA A 193 8.29 -10.49 -2.90
CA ALA A 193 8.33 -9.42 -3.86
C ALA A 193 9.77 -9.22 -4.31
N GLU A 194 9.98 -9.31 -5.61
CA GLU A 194 11.29 -9.04 -6.21
C GLU A 194 11.72 -7.60 -5.87
N THR A 195 12.99 -7.40 -5.60
CA THR A 195 13.55 -6.09 -5.21
C THR A 195 13.31 -4.98 -6.26
N ASN A 196 12.95 -5.34 -7.49
CA ASN A 196 12.57 -4.42 -8.57
C ASN A 196 11.28 -3.63 -8.28
N ILE A 197 10.41 -4.10 -7.35
CA ILE A 197 9.21 -3.34 -6.93
C ILE A 197 9.62 -1.99 -6.33
N VAL A 198 10.72 -1.93 -5.60
CA VAL A 198 11.26 -0.69 -5.03
C VAL A 198 11.56 0.34 -6.12
N ASP A 199 12.17 -0.09 -7.23
CA ASP A 199 12.52 0.77 -8.35
C ASP A 199 11.27 1.40 -9.01
N VAL A 200 10.20 0.63 -9.08
CA VAL A 200 8.90 1.08 -9.60
C VAL A 200 8.31 2.18 -8.71
N TYR A 201 8.25 1.96 -7.40
CA TYR A 201 7.67 2.96 -6.48
C TYR A 201 8.56 4.20 -6.32
N VAL A 202 9.88 4.06 -6.35
CA VAL A 202 10.80 5.21 -6.40
C VAL A 202 10.53 6.05 -7.65
N ARG A 203 10.27 5.43 -8.81
CA ARG A 203 9.90 6.15 -10.03
C ARG A 203 8.56 6.90 -9.86
N TYR A 204 7.56 6.28 -9.22
CA TYR A 204 6.26 6.93 -8.99
C TYR A 204 6.38 8.15 -8.09
N ILE A 205 7.12 8.03 -6.98
CA ILE A 205 7.35 9.16 -6.09
C ILE A 205 8.11 10.28 -6.83
N ARG A 206 9.15 9.95 -7.59
CA ARG A 206 9.87 10.94 -8.40
C ARG A 206 8.94 11.68 -9.37
N ASN A 207 8.08 10.95 -10.08
CA ASN A 207 7.13 11.57 -11.01
C ASN A 207 6.18 12.58 -10.33
N LYS A 208 5.87 12.36 -9.05
CA LYS A 208 5.01 13.26 -8.26
C LYS A 208 5.78 14.42 -7.62
N LEU A 209 7.03 14.18 -7.20
CA LEU A 209 7.85 15.18 -6.52
C LEU A 209 8.74 15.98 -7.46
N ASP A 210 9.38 15.34 -8.44
CA ASP A 210 10.37 15.96 -9.32
C ASP A 210 9.64 16.65 -10.50
N LYS A 211 9.05 17.83 -10.27
CA LYS A 211 8.43 18.64 -11.35
C LYS A 211 9.47 19.15 -12.37
N ASN A 212 10.75 19.21 -12.01
CA ASN A 212 11.86 19.62 -12.87
C ASN A 212 13.04 18.65 -12.71
N GLU A 213 13.70 18.27 -13.83
CA GLU A 213 14.86 17.34 -13.82
C GLU A 213 16.03 17.80 -12.95
N LYS A 214 16.06 19.06 -12.52
CA LYS A 214 17.14 19.64 -11.71
C LYS A 214 17.04 19.34 -10.22
N GLU A 215 15.86 19.00 -9.71
CA GLU A 215 15.62 18.75 -8.28
C GLU A 215 15.29 17.28 -8.03
N LYS A 216 16.30 16.46 -7.83
CA LYS A 216 16.10 15.05 -7.48
C LYS A 216 16.09 14.89 -5.96
N TYR A 217 14.90 14.70 -5.39
CA TYR A 217 14.75 14.44 -3.95
C TYR A 217 15.33 13.08 -3.55
N ILE A 218 15.08 12.05 -4.34
CA ILE A 218 15.60 10.71 -4.14
C ILE A 218 16.65 10.44 -5.21
N GLN A 219 17.90 10.25 -4.81
CA GLN A 219 19.03 9.99 -5.71
C GLN A 219 19.30 8.49 -5.79
N THR A 220 19.74 8.01 -6.98
CA THR A 220 20.15 6.62 -7.17
C THR A 220 21.64 6.49 -6.88
N VAL A 221 22.00 5.59 -5.99
CA VAL A 221 23.37 5.14 -5.78
C VAL A 221 23.56 3.84 -6.56
N ARG A 222 24.24 3.94 -7.72
CA ARG A 222 24.35 2.81 -8.67
C ARG A 222 24.93 1.57 -8.00
N GLY A 223 24.30 0.43 -8.22
CA GLY A 223 24.70 -0.86 -7.65
C GLY A 223 24.40 -1.06 -6.16
N VAL A 224 23.88 -0.02 -5.45
CA VAL A 224 23.61 -0.09 -3.99
C VAL A 224 22.12 0.12 -3.68
N GLY A 225 21.54 1.26 -4.08
CA GLY A 225 20.16 1.60 -3.71
C GLY A 225 19.85 3.06 -3.91
N TYR A 226 19.18 3.67 -2.94
CA TYR A 226 18.66 5.02 -3.02
C TYR A 226 18.98 5.85 -1.77
N VAL A 227 19.01 7.16 -1.92
CA VAL A 227 19.25 8.08 -0.81
C VAL A 227 18.51 9.40 -1.02
N MET A 228 18.03 9.98 0.07
CA MET A 228 17.53 11.35 0.13
C MET A 228 18.57 12.19 0.84
N ARG A 229 19.24 13.13 0.12
CA ARG A 229 20.35 13.94 0.63
C ARG A 229 20.01 15.41 0.68
N ASP A 230 20.35 16.04 1.81
CA ASP A 230 20.54 17.48 1.84
C ASP A 230 21.76 17.81 0.97
N GLU A 231 21.62 18.74 0.03
CA GLU A 231 22.78 19.29 -0.68
C GLU A 231 23.55 20.17 0.31
N ASN A 232 24.84 19.88 0.49
CA ASN A 232 25.76 20.79 1.16
C ASN A 232 26.08 21.98 0.28
#